data_5dd7a54a7d61093b6821983c640b9fb6
#
_entry.id   5dd7a54a7d61093b6821983c640b9fb6
#
_cell.length_a   1.000
_cell.length_b   1.000
_cell.length_c   1.000
_cell.angle_alpha   90.00
_cell.angle_beta   90.00
_cell.angle_gamma   90.00
#
_symmetry.space_group_name_H-M   'P 1'
#
loop_
_entity.id
_entity.type
_entity.pdbx_description
1 polymer ?
#
loop_
_entity_poly.entity_id
_entity_poly.type
_entity_poly.pdbx_seq_one_letter_code
_entity_poly.pdbx_strand_id
1 'polypeptide(L)'
;MSKNTELDILPLPFLSETELPTLIAGPCSAETLEQVLHTAHELKQMGCRVFRAGVWKPRTKPGGFEGNGCKALPWILEAKRQTGMLTAVEVATPEHVEQALKYEVDILWIGARTTTNPFAVQAIADALEDNKDICLLVKNPINPDIELWIGALERFNRAGIK
;
A
#
# COMPACT_ATOMS: atom_id res chain seq x y z
N MET A 1 19.55 26.93 -1.26
CA MET A 1 20.01 26.30 -0.02
C MET A 1 19.00 25.22 0.33
N SER A 2 19.33 23.96 0.06
CA SER A 2 18.53 22.82 0.52
C SER A 2 18.57 22.81 2.05
N LYS A 3 17.43 23.08 2.70
CA LYS A 3 17.30 22.76 4.11
C LYS A 3 17.40 21.24 4.21
N ASN A 4 18.31 20.73 5.02
CA ASN A 4 18.28 19.32 5.39
C ASN A 4 16.88 19.02 5.94
N THR A 5 16.07 18.31 5.18
CA THR A 5 14.76 17.86 5.65
C THR A 5 15.00 16.59 6.45
N GLU A 6 14.77 16.68 7.74
CA GLU A 6 14.71 15.50 8.60
C GLU A 6 13.34 14.85 8.42
N LEU A 7 13.33 13.62 7.89
CA LEU A 7 12.10 12.84 7.75
C LEU A 7 11.83 12.12 9.08
N ASP A 8 10.65 12.31 9.63
CA ASP A 8 10.16 11.61 10.82
C ASP A 8 9.45 10.32 10.38
N ILE A 9 10.19 9.22 10.30
CA ILE A 9 9.70 7.92 9.85
C ILE A 9 9.77 6.93 11.00
N LEU A 10 8.63 6.34 11.36
CA LEU A 10 8.55 5.31 12.38
C LEU A 10 8.96 3.93 11.81
N PRO A 11 9.51 3.05 12.67
CA PRO A 11 9.71 1.65 12.29
C PRO A 11 8.39 0.99 11.88
N LEU A 12 8.43 0.13 10.85
CA LEU A 12 7.25 -0.61 10.43
C LEU A 12 6.80 -1.57 11.55
N PRO A 13 5.52 -1.53 11.98
CA PRO A 13 5.03 -2.25 13.16
C PRO A 13 5.09 -3.78 13.02
N PHE A 14 5.24 -4.29 11.80
CA PHE A 14 5.33 -5.71 11.50
C PHE A 14 6.77 -6.21 11.26
N LEU A 15 7.77 -5.32 11.31
CA LEU A 15 9.18 -5.73 11.25
C LEU A 15 9.60 -6.30 12.60
N SER A 16 10.22 -7.48 12.56
CA SER A 16 10.93 -8.06 13.69
C SER A 16 12.42 -7.73 13.54
N GLU A 17 13.07 -7.34 14.63
CA GLU A 17 14.53 -7.10 14.63
C GLU A 17 15.33 -8.37 14.35
N THR A 18 14.72 -9.54 14.54
CA THR A 18 15.37 -10.86 14.44
C THR A 18 15.06 -11.62 13.16
N GLU A 19 14.04 -11.23 12.41
CA GLU A 19 13.59 -11.96 11.21
C GLU A 19 13.72 -11.08 9.95
N LEU A 20 14.86 -11.13 9.33
CA LEU A 20 15.09 -10.49 8.01
C LEU A 20 15.42 -11.57 6.97
N PRO A 21 14.89 -11.40 5.75
CA PRO A 21 14.00 -10.34 5.25
C PRO A 21 12.52 -10.57 5.62
N THR A 22 11.77 -9.48 5.84
CA THR A 22 10.31 -9.56 6.00
C THR A 22 9.64 -9.79 4.66
N LEU A 23 8.78 -10.82 4.61
CA LEU A 23 8.05 -11.18 3.40
C LEU A 23 6.67 -10.50 3.36
N ILE A 24 6.42 -9.69 2.33
CA ILE A 24 5.11 -9.16 1.95
C ILE A 24 4.71 -9.84 0.65
N ALA A 25 3.78 -10.79 0.69
CA ALA A 25 3.47 -11.65 -0.43
C ALA A 25 1.96 -11.72 -0.74
N GLY A 26 1.62 -12.14 -1.96
CA GLY A 26 0.25 -12.31 -2.40
C GLY A 26 0.09 -12.12 -3.90
N PRO A 27 -1.12 -12.27 -4.44
CA PRO A 27 -1.36 -12.24 -5.87
C PRO A 27 -1.08 -10.87 -6.47
N CYS A 28 -0.49 -10.82 -7.66
CA CYS A 28 -0.32 -9.59 -8.40
C CYS A 28 -1.67 -8.89 -8.66
N SER A 29 -2.74 -9.67 -8.84
CA SER A 29 -4.09 -9.20 -9.06
C SER A 29 -5.08 -10.07 -8.27
N ALA A 30 -6.00 -9.44 -7.53
CA ALA A 30 -7.14 -10.11 -6.92
C ALA A 30 -8.21 -10.35 -8.00
N GLU A 31 -8.33 -11.58 -8.48
CA GLU A 31 -9.19 -11.91 -9.62
C GLU A 31 -10.49 -12.58 -9.21
N THR A 32 -10.44 -13.47 -8.20
CA THR A 32 -11.61 -14.13 -7.60
C THR A 32 -11.44 -14.25 -6.09
N LEU A 33 -12.55 -14.39 -5.37
CA LEU A 33 -12.54 -14.67 -3.93
C LEU A 33 -11.75 -15.96 -3.62
N GLU A 34 -12.01 -17.02 -4.40
CA GLU A 34 -11.36 -18.32 -4.21
C GLU A 34 -9.83 -18.22 -4.34
N GLN A 35 -9.33 -17.56 -5.39
CA GLN A 35 -7.91 -17.31 -5.59
C GLN A 35 -7.29 -16.54 -4.41
N VAL A 36 -7.97 -15.48 -3.95
CA VAL A 36 -7.48 -14.64 -2.85
C VAL A 36 -7.38 -15.45 -1.56
N LEU A 37 -8.43 -16.19 -1.19
CA LEU A 37 -8.45 -16.97 0.03
C LEU A 37 -7.46 -18.14 -0.01
N HIS A 38 -7.42 -18.87 -1.13
CA HIS A 38 -6.44 -19.96 -1.30
C HIS A 38 -5.01 -19.46 -1.13
N THR A 39 -4.64 -18.39 -1.84
CA THR A 39 -3.31 -17.80 -1.73
C THR A 39 -3.01 -17.30 -0.31
N ALA A 40 -3.98 -16.68 0.36
CA ALA A 40 -3.79 -16.20 1.73
C ALA A 40 -3.52 -17.34 2.71
N HIS A 41 -4.26 -18.46 2.60
CA HIS A 41 -4.06 -19.63 3.45
C HIS A 41 -2.69 -20.29 3.25
N GLU A 42 -2.26 -20.47 2.01
CA GLU A 42 -0.95 -21.02 1.68
C GLU A 42 0.18 -20.15 2.26
N LEU A 43 0.08 -18.82 2.06
CA LEU A 43 1.08 -17.89 2.59
C LEU A 43 1.10 -17.86 4.13
N LYS A 44 -0.06 -17.98 4.78
CA LYS A 44 -0.14 -18.08 6.24
C LYS A 44 0.57 -19.33 6.76
N GLN A 45 0.39 -20.49 6.11
CA GLN A 45 1.06 -21.74 6.46
C GLN A 45 2.58 -21.62 6.30
N MET A 46 3.05 -20.83 5.33
CA MET A 46 4.48 -20.53 5.12
C MET A 46 5.05 -19.49 6.11
N GLY A 47 4.25 -19.02 7.07
CA GLY A 47 4.68 -18.04 8.07
C GLY A 47 4.65 -16.59 7.59
N CYS A 48 4.03 -16.29 6.46
CA CYS A 48 3.86 -14.91 5.99
C CYS A 48 3.00 -14.11 6.97
N ARG A 49 3.40 -12.87 7.25
CA ARG A 49 2.70 -11.98 8.20
C ARG A 49 1.90 -10.91 7.50
N VAL A 50 2.24 -10.56 6.28
CA VAL A 50 1.60 -9.50 5.50
C VAL A 50 1.16 -10.05 4.15
N PHE A 51 -0.17 -10.05 3.93
CA PHE A 51 -0.79 -10.43 2.67
C PHE A 51 -1.04 -9.19 1.81
N ARG A 52 -0.51 -9.18 0.58
CA ARG A 52 -0.78 -8.10 -0.37
C ARG A 52 -1.59 -8.59 -1.55
N ALA A 53 -2.46 -7.75 -2.10
CA ALA A 53 -3.15 -8.04 -3.35
C ALA A 53 -3.34 -6.77 -4.18
N GLY A 54 -3.21 -6.91 -5.50
CA GLY A 54 -3.49 -5.81 -6.41
C GLY A 54 -4.98 -5.74 -6.73
N VAL A 55 -5.67 -4.72 -6.24
CA VAL A 55 -7.11 -4.52 -6.51
C VAL A 55 -7.35 -3.51 -7.63
N TRP A 56 -6.53 -2.49 -7.72
CA TRP A 56 -6.47 -1.54 -8.83
C TRP A 56 -5.16 -1.75 -9.60
N LYS A 57 -5.26 -1.89 -10.92
CA LYS A 57 -4.10 -2.22 -11.76
C LYS A 57 -3.86 -1.13 -12.81
N PRO A 58 -2.94 -0.17 -12.53
CA PRO A 58 -2.58 0.83 -13.52
C PRO A 58 -1.87 0.15 -14.70
N ARG A 59 -2.52 0.13 -15.86
CA ARG A 59 -1.95 -0.45 -17.08
C ARG A 59 -1.33 0.64 -17.94
N THR A 60 -0.17 0.33 -18.53
CA THR A 60 0.49 1.25 -19.46
C THR A 60 -0.32 1.42 -20.76
N LYS A 61 -1.01 0.36 -21.19
CA LYS A 61 -1.87 0.38 -22.37
C LYS A 61 -3.32 0.16 -21.95
N PRO A 62 -4.28 0.89 -22.52
CA PRO A 62 -5.71 0.68 -22.27
C PRO A 62 -6.15 -0.68 -22.82
N GLY A 63 -7.28 -1.19 -22.33
CA GLY A 63 -7.91 -2.45 -22.80
C GLY A 63 -7.37 -3.71 -22.11
N GLY A 64 -6.41 -3.63 -21.20
CA GLY A 64 -6.02 -4.74 -20.33
C GLY A 64 -6.92 -4.84 -19.08
N PHE A 65 -6.79 -5.93 -18.32
CA PHE A 65 -7.49 -6.08 -17.03
C PHE A 65 -6.94 -5.04 -16.02
N GLU A 66 -7.80 -4.12 -15.59
CA GLU A 66 -7.46 -3.00 -14.70
C GLU A 66 -7.73 -3.30 -13.22
N GLY A 67 -8.01 -4.57 -12.90
CA GLY A 67 -8.36 -5.02 -11.56
C GLY A 67 -9.86 -5.01 -11.32
N ASN A 68 -10.27 -5.66 -10.22
CA ASN A 68 -11.67 -5.66 -9.79
C ASN A 68 -12.04 -4.44 -8.93
N GLY A 69 -11.05 -3.60 -8.59
CA GLY A 69 -11.26 -2.40 -7.81
C GLY A 69 -11.93 -2.69 -6.46
N CYS A 70 -12.88 -1.84 -6.09
CA CYS A 70 -13.60 -1.95 -4.82
C CYS A 70 -14.32 -3.29 -4.62
N LYS A 71 -14.65 -4.02 -5.68
CA LYS A 71 -15.31 -5.35 -5.60
C LYS A 71 -14.40 -6.40 -4.95
N ALA A 72 -13.07 -6.23 -5.04
CA ALA A 72 -12.12 -7.16 -4.44
C ALA A 72 -11.78 -6.84 -2.97
N LEU A 73 -12.08 -5.66 -2.47
CA LEU A 73 -11.79 -5.28 -1.09
C LEU A 73 -12.48 -6.18 -0.05
N PRO A 74 -13.76 -6.57 -0.21
CA PRO A 74 -14.37 -7.58 0.67
C PRO A 74 -13.60 -8.90 0.73
N TRP A 75 -12.96 -9.31 -0.37
CA TRP A 75 -12.14 -10.54 -0.41
C TRP A 75 -10.86 -10.40 0.40
N ILE A 76 -10.27 -9.19 0.40
CA ILE A 76 -9.08 -8.89 1.20
C ILE A 76 -9.43 -8.88 2.69
N LEU A 77 -10.56 -8.25 3.05
CA LEU A 77 -11.07 -8.27 4.42
C LEU A 77 -11.35 -9.70 4.90
N GLU A 78 -11.94 -10.55 4.06
CA GLU A 78 -12.21 -11.94 4.40
C GLU A 78 -10.90 -12.74 4.57
N ALA A 79 -9.91 -12.53 3.71
CA ALA A 79 -8.58 -13.11 3.88
C ALA A 79 -7.93 -12.70 5.21
N LYS A 80 -8.04 -11.42 5.59
CA LYS A 80 -7.59 -10.92 6.90
C LYS A 80 -8.29 -11.65 8.05
N ARG A 81 -9.62 -11.79 7.99
CA ARG A 81 -10.41 -12.45 9.04
C ARG A 81 -10.04 -13.91 9.22
N GLN A 82 -9.84 -14.65 8.12
CA GLN A 82 -9.53 -16.07 8.16
C GLN A 82 -8.09 -16.37 8.55
N THR A 83 -7.13 -15.51 8.23
CA THR A 83 -5.70 -15.79 8.42
C THR A 83 -5.06 -15.01 9.56
N GLY A 84 -5.66 -13.88 9.97
CA GLY A 84 -5.06 -12.95 10.93
C GLY A 84 -3.81 -12.25 10.40
N MET A 85 -3.52 -12.33 9.09
CA MET A 85 -2.44 -11.55 8.48
C MET A 85 -2.84 -10.08 8.32
N LEU A 86 -1.86 -9.18 8.43
CA LEU A 86 -2.03 -7.81 7.98
C LEU A 86 -2.26 -7.77 6.47
N THR A 87 -3.07 -6.83 6.03
CA THR A 87 -3.41 -6.69 4.60
C THR A 87 -2.83 -5.44 3.99
N ALA A 88 -2.43 -5.51 2.73
CA ALA A 88 -1.81 -4.41 2.03
C ALA A 88 -2.36 -4.25 0.61
N VAL A 89 -2.65 -3.00 0.19
CA VAL A 89 -3.09 -2.67 -1.17
C VAL A 89 -2.40 -1.42 -1.71
N GLU A 90 -2.27 -1.35 -3.04
CA GLU A 90 -1.81 -0.13 -3.73
C GLU A 90 -2.93 0.88 -3.82
N VAL A 91 -2.64 2.16 -3.51
CA VAL A 91 -3.55 3.28 -3.70
C VAL A 91 -2.91 4.32 -4.62
N ALA A 92 -3.72 5.02 -5.40
CA ALA A 92 -3.28 6.02 -6.36
C ALA A 92 -4.17 7.28 -6.38
N THR A 93 -5.31 7.24 -5.70
CA THR A 93 -6.26 8.36 -5.61
C THR A 93 -6.87 8.44 -4.21
N PRO A 94 -7.46 9.58 -3.82
CA PRO A 94 -8.22 9.72 -2.57
C PRO A 94 -9.32 8.67 -2.42
N GLU A 95 -10.06 8.37 -3.49
CA GLU A 95 -11.14 7.38 -3.47
C GLU A 95 -10.62 5.98 -3.16
N HIS A 96 -9.41 5.64 -3.65
CA HIS A 96 -8.76 4.36 -3.30
C HIS A 96 -8.43 4.29 -1.81
N VAL A 97 -7.97 5.40 -1.22
CA VAL A 97 -7.70 5.50 0.23
C VAL A 97 -8.97 5.29 1.02
N GLU A 98 -10.03 6.05 0.74
CA GLU A 98 -11.32 5.95 1.43
C GLU A 98 -11.87 4.53 1.39
N GLN A 99 -11.84 3.89 0.21
CA GLN A 99 -12.32 2.52 0.06
C GLN A 99 -11.45 1.51 0.81
N ALA A 100 -10.12 1.64 0.76
CA ALA A 100 -9.22 0.75 1.47
C ALA A 100 -9.42 0.85 2.99
N LEU A 101 -9.55 2.06 3.54
CA LEU A 101 -9.82 2.29 4.96
C LEU A 101 -11.18 1.72 5.39
N LYS A 102 -12.22 1.90 4.58
CA LYS A 102 -13.56 1.33 4.84
C LYS A 102 -13.53 -0.19 4.99
N TYR A 103 -12.64 -0.87 4.29
CA TYR A 103 -12.46 -2.33 4.36
C TYR A 103 -11.30 -2.74 5.27
N GLU A 104 -10.92 -1.87 6.20
CA GLU A 104 -9.96 -2.16 7.28
C GLU A 104 -8.61 -2.69 6.76
N VAL A 105 -8.14 -2.17 5.62
CA VAL A 105 -6.80 -2.48 5.10
C VAL A 105 -5.76 -1.87 6.04
N ASP A 106 -4.76 -2.66 6.44
CA ASP A 106 -3.77 -2.25 7.46
C ASP A 106 -2.61 -1.43 6.88
N ILE A 107 -2.27 -1.67 5.63
CA ILE A 107 -1.09 -1.09 4.98
C ILE A 107 -1.49 -0.58 3.59
N LEU A 108 -1.21 0.69 3.34
CA LEU A 108 -1.33 1.26 2.01
C LEU A 108 0.04 1.40 1.38
N TRP A 109 0.17 1.20 0.07
CA TRP A 109 1.40 1.59 -0.60
C TRP A 109 1.14 2.49 -1.80
N ILE A 110 2.05 3.43 -1.98
CA ILE A 110 2.08 4.32 -3.13
C ILE A 110 2.95 3.67 -4.20
N GLY A 111 2.36 3.39 -5.36
CA GLY A 111 3.07 2.79 -6.49
C GLY A 111 4.10 3.73 -7.09
N ALA A 112 5.15 3.17 -7.71
CA ALA A 112 6.25 3.93 -8.30
C ALA A 112 5.81 4.97 -9.35
N ARG A 113 4.70 4.74 -10.06
CA ARG A 113 4.12 5.71 -11.01
C ARG A 113 3.39 6.84 -10.31
N THR A 114 2.73 6.55 -9.20
CA THR A 114 2.02 7.55 -8.39
C THR A 114 3.01 8.45 -7.65
N THR A 115 4.11 7.88 -7.14
CA THR A 115 5.19 8.62 -6.47
C THR A 115 5.78 9.73 -7.36
N THR A 116 5.77 9.54 -8.69
CA THR A 116 6.25 10.57 -9.64
C THR A 116 5.32 11.75 -9.82
N ASN A 117 4.10 11.71 -9.25
CA ASN A 117 3.10 12.76 -9.42
C ASN A 117 2.84 13.49 -8.09
N PRO A 118 3.44 14.69 -7.86
CA PRO A 118 3.26 15.43 -6.62
C PRO A 118 1.81 15.82 -6.31
N PHE A 119 0.95 16.01 -7.33
CA PHE A 119 -0.47 16.30 -7.12
C PHE A 119 -1.22 15.08 -6.58
N ALA A 120 -0.97 13.90 -7.14
CA ALA A 120 -1.57 12.66 -6.65
C ALA A 120 -1.09 12.33 -5.23
N VAL A 121 0.22 12.47 -4.97
CA VAL A 121 0.79 12.28 -3.62
C VAL A 121 0.16 13.23 -2.62
N GLN A 122 -0.01 14.53 -2.96
CA GLN A 122 -0.64 15.50 -2.08
C GLN A 122 -2.11 15.14 -1.81
N ALA A 123 -2.87 14.81 -2.85
CA ALA A 123 -4.28 14.45 -2.69
C ALA A 123 -4.47 13.20 -1.80
N ILE A 124 -3.56 12.22 -1.90
CA ILE A 124 -3.56 11.04 -1.03
C ILE A 124 -3.20 11.44 0.42
N ALA A 125 -2.21 12.32 0.61
CA ALA A 125 -1.82 12.79 1.93
C ALA A 125 -2.99 13.54 2.62
N ASP A 126 -3.70 14.38 1.87
CA ASP A 126 -4.89 15.09 2.36
C ASP A 126 -6.02 14.11 2.76
N ALA A 127 -6.24 13.05 1.96
CA ALA A 127 -7.23 12.01 2.27
C ALA A 127 -6.89 11.16 3.52
N LEU A 128 -5.64 11.21 3.97
CA LEU A 128 -5.17 10.51 5.17
C LEU A 128 -5.11 11.40 6.42
N GLU A 129 -5.52 12.66 6.35
CA GLU A 129 -5.38 13.64 7.44
C GLU A 129 -6.01 13.16 8.76
N ASP A 130 -7.12 12.43 8.70
CA ASP A 130 -7.82 11.87 9.87
C ASP A 130 -7.36 10.44 10.22
N ASN A 131 -6.43 9.85 9.46
CA ASN A 131 -5.99 8.46 9.59
C ASN A 131 -4.47 8.33 9.67
N LYS A 132 -3.84 9.13 10.53
CA LYS A 132 -2.37 9.28 10.60
C LYS A 132 -1.62 8.04 11.08
N ASP A 133 -2.31 7.12 11.74
CA ASP A 133 -1.74 5.88 12.26
C ASP A 133 -1.67 4.76 11.21
N ILE A 134 -2.16 5.01 9.99
CA ILE A 134 -2.07 4.02 8.90
C ILE A 134 -0.62 3.77 8.51
N CYS A 135 -0.25 2.51 8.38
CA CYS A 135 1.06 2.16 7.84
C CYS A 135 1.11 2.47 6.34
N LEU A 136 2.03 3.34 5.95
CA LEU A 136 2.18 3.79 4.56
C LEU A 136 3.56 3.42 4.01
N LEU A 137 3.58 2.69 2.91
CA LEU A 137 4.80 2.37 2.16
C LEU A 137 4.86 3.22 0.89
N VAL A 138 5.96 3.94 0.68
CA VAL A 138 6.16 4.75 -0.52
C VAL A 138 7.26 4.15 -1.36
N LYS A 139 6.90 3.57 -2.52
CA LYS A 139 7.90 3.04 -3.45
C LYS A 139 8.73 4.17 -4.04
N ASN A 140 10.02 3.88 -4.29
CA ASN A 140 10.84 4.77 -5.10
C ASN A 140 10.18 5.02 -6.47
N PRO A 141 10.34 6.23 -7.04
CA PRO A 141 9.76 6.57 -8.33
C PRO A 141 10.29 5.68 -9.44
N ILE A 142 9.51 5.56 -10.52
CA ILE A 142 9.91 4.78 -11.70
C ILE A 142 11.17 5.35 -12.36
N ASN A 143 11.38 6.65 -12.28
CA ASN A 143 12.63 7.30 -12.61
C ASN A 143 13.53 7.32 -11.37
N PRO A 144 14.85 7.07 -11.49
CA PRO A 144 15.77 7.07 -10.35
C PRO A 144 16.09 8.50 -9.87
N ASP A 145 15.08 9.19 -9.35
CA ASP A 145 15.14 10.57 -8.87
C ASP A 145 14.89 10.56 -7.35
N ILE A 146 15.96 10.73 -6.57
CA ILE A 146 15.91 10.70 -5.11
C ILE A 146 15.16 11.92 -4.54
N GLU A 147 15.29 13.09 -5.14
CA GLU A 147 14.61 14.31 -4.68
C GLU A 147 13.10 14.18 -4.82
N LEU A 148 12.64 13.54 -5.92
CA LEU A 148 11.23 13.28 -6.13
C LEU A 148 10.68 12.30 -5.10
N TRP A 149 11.45 11.29 -4.71
CA TRP A 149 11.06 10.35 -3.66
C TRP A 149 11.01 11.01 -2.28
N ILE A 150 12.07 11.75 -1.92
CA ILE A 150 12.12 12.52 -0.67
C ILE A 150 10.96 13.49 -0.60
N GLY A 151 10.67 14.23 -1.68
CA GLY A 151 9.56 15.15 -1.75
C GLY A 151 8.18 14.48 -1.54
N ALA A 152 8.01 13.24 -2.00
CA ALA A 152 6.80 12.47 -1.70
C ALA A 152 6.69 12.14 -0.21
N LEU A 153 7.77 11.66 0.42
CA LEU A 153 7.83 11.38 1.86
C LEU A 153 7.57 12.63 2.71
N GLU A 154 8.18 13.78 2.34
CA GLU A 154 7.96 15.05 3.01
C GLU A 154 6.48 15.48 3.02
N ARG A 155 5.74 15.24 1.93
CA ARG A 155 4.31 15.56 1.86
C ARG A 155 3.51 14.76 2.88
N PHE A 156 3.77 13.47 3.00
CA PHE A 156 3.13 12.61 3.99
C PHE A 156 3.51 13.03 5.41
N ASN A 157 4.79 13.31 5.69
CA ASN A 157 5.22 13.80 6.99
C ASN A 157 4.54 15.12 7.38
N ARG A 158 4.37 16.07 6.44
CA ARG A 158 3.66 17.33 6.70
C ARG A 158 2.17 17.12 6.99
N ALA A 159 1.56 16.09 6.43
CA ALA A 159 0.20 15.66 6.78
C ALA A 159 0.14 14.91 8.13
N GLY A 160 1.29 14.67 8.78
CA GLY A 160 1.39 14.01 10.07
C GLY A 160 1.49 12.49 10.00
N ILE A 161 1.71 11.93 8.83
CA ILE A 161 1.93 10.48 8.61
C ILE A 161 3.43 10.21 8.74
N LYS A 162 3.79 9.22 9.55
CA LYS A 162 5.17 8.92 9.94
C LYS A 162 5.65 7.53 9.56
#